data_ccddd130335f595aad98d789cd9697eb
#
_entry.id   ccddd130335f595aad98d789cd9697eb
#
_cell.length_a   1.000
_cell.length_b   1.000
_cell.length_c   1.000
_cell.angle_alpha   90.00
_cell.angle_beta   90.00
_cell.angle_gamma   90.00
#
_symmetry.space_group_name_H-M   'P 1'
#
loop_
_entity.id
_entity.type
_entity.pdbx_description
1 polymer ?
#
loop_
_entity_poly.entity_id
_entity_poly.type
_entity_poly.pdbx_seq_one_letter_code
_entity_poly.pdbx_strand_id
1 'polypeptide(L)'
;LRMRKWVSQMENKKRFSISLTTQILIATAGGIVFGSLVGEWASNLKFIGDIFIRLIQMSVVLLVMSAVASAVGGGDGQDVGKMGFHTFKWIIIFTVISAGLGVALSMLLQPGIGVEIASAADVANSSVETGSIQDTILGFVPTNIINSMAEGSMVPCIVFSLFFGVAMGAYAKESGNRNVIEWVQGINGVITNIIKIVMNVAPIGIFCLLANVAGTTGFKVIIPMLKFLLVLLIGDAIQFLLFGPFTAAVTKVNLFKMPKKFA
;
A
#
# COMPACT_ATOMS: atom_id res chain seq x y z
N LEU A 1 41.96 14.02 -0.02
CA LEU A 1 41.51 15.43 0.26
C LEU A 1 40.68 16.02 -0.88
N ARG A 2 40.98 15.77 -2.15
CA ARG A 2 40.22 16.32 -3.32
C ARG A 2 38.81 15.72 -3.44
N MET A 3 38.60 14.45 -3.17
CA MET A 3 37.28 13.82 -3.26
C MET A 3 36.29 14.33 -2.22
N ARG A 4 36.74 14.63 -0.98
CA ARG A 4 35.90 15.24 0.05
C ARG A 4 35.41 16.65 -0.30
N LYS A 5 36.22 17.43 -1.02
CA LYS A 5 35.82 18.76 -1.52
C LYS A 5 34.78 18.69 -2.64
N TRP A 6 34.84 17.67 -3.49
CA TRP A 6 33.84 17.43 -4.55
C TRP A 6 32.48 17.02 -3.96
N VAL A 7 32.48 16.16 -2.95
CA VAL A 7 31.25 15.75 -2.26
C VAL A 7 30.62 16.93 -1.51
N SER A 8 31.40 17.77 -0.83
CA SER A 8 30.89 18.94 -0.12
C SER A 8 30.40 20.07 -1.05
N GLN A 9 30.91 20.16 -2.27
CA GLN A 9 30.40 21.10 -3.26
C GLN A 9 29.09 20.67 -3.93
N MET A 10 28.80 19.35 -3.97
CA MET A 10 27.49 18.86 -4.44
C MET A 10 26.37 19.04 -3.39
N GLU A 11 26.73 19.08 -2.10
CA GLU A 11 25.77 19.28 -1.02
C GLU A 11 25.25 20.72 -0.89
N ASN A 12 25.96 21.70 -1.45
CA ASN A 12 25.63 23.13 -1.22
C ASN A 12 24.83 23.80 -2.34
N LYS A 13 24.27 23.05 -3.28
CA LYS A 13 23.21 23.58 -4.13
C LYS A 13 21.91 23.45 -3.34
N LYS A 14 21.49 24.50 -2.63
CA LYS A 14 20.12 24.73 -2.16
C LYS A 14 19.19 24.69 -3.39
N ARG A 15 18.90 23.52 -3.90
CA ARG A 15 17.72 23.31 -4.72
C ARG A 15 16.55 23.52 -3.78
N PHE A 16 15.63 24.39 -4.15
CA PHE A 16 14.28 24.41 -3.63
C PHE A 16 13.75 22.98 -3.76
N SER A 17 13.98 22.15 -2.76
CA SER A 17 13.51 20.78 -2.75
C SER A 17 12.04 20.81 -2.36
N ILE A 18 11.18 21.01 -3.37
CA ILE A 18 9.76 20.78 -3.21
C ILE A 18 9.61 19.36 -2.67
N SER A 19 8.89 19.20 -1.56
CA SER A 19 8.69 17.88 -0.97
C SER A 19 8.06 16.92 -2.01
N LEU A 20 8.37 15.63 -1.93
CA LEU A 20 7.82 14.64 -2.84
C LEU A 20 6.27 14.70 -2.89
N THR A 21 5.66 14.91 -1.73
CA THR A 21 4.21 15.08 -1.61
C THR A 21 3.70 16.27 -2.42
N THR A 22 4.40 17.41 -2.37
CA THR A 22 4.03 18.59 -3.16
C THR A 22 4.22 18.35 -4.66
N GLN A 23 5.29 17.64 -5.05
CA GLN A 23 5.50 17.25 -6.46
C GLN A 23 4.37 16.35 -6.96
N ILE A 24 3.94 15.38 -6.17
CA ILE A 24 2.81 14.49 -6.50
C ILE A 24 1.52 15.30 -6.63
N LEU A 25 1.23 16.23 -5.72
CA LEU A 25 0.04 17.06 -5.80
C LEU A 25 0.03 17.94 -7.07
N ILE A 26 1.15 18.54 -7.41
CA ILE A 26 1.31 19.33 -8.66
C ILE A 26 1.13 18.42 -9.88
N ALA A 27 1.73 17.24 -9.87
CA ALA A 27 1.62 16.25 -10.96
C ALA A 27 0.15 15.77 -11.12
N THR A 28 -0.54 15.54 -10.01
CA THR A 28 -1.97 15.18 -10.00
C THR A 28 -2.83 16.26 -10.65
N ALA A 29 -2.73 17.50 -10.17
CA ALA A 29 -3.48 18.63 -10.73
C ALA A 29 -3.11 18.88 -12.20
N GLY A 30 -1.81 18.90 -12.51
CA GLY A 30 -1.30 19.08 -13.87
C GLY A 30 -1.77 17.99 -14.82
N GLY A 31 -1.73 16.72 -14.40
CA GLY A 31 -2.19 15.57 -15.18
C GLY A 31 -3.67 15.66 -15.54
N ILE A 32 -4.52 15.99 -14.56
CA ILE A 32 -5.96 16.17 -14.79
C ILE A 32 -6.21 17.32 -15.79
N VAL A 33 -5.60 18.47 -15.57
CA VAL A 33 -5.78 19.63 -16.47
C VAL A 33 -5.27 19.29 -17.88
N PHE A 34 -4.07 18.74 -18.00
CA PHE A 34 -3.49 18.36 -19.29
C PHE A 34 -4.35 17.34 -20.03
N GLY A 35 -4.76 16.26 -19.35
CA GLY A 35 -5.61 15.22 -19.95
C GLY A 35 -6.93 15.78 -20.44
N SER A 36 -7.58 16.65 -19.67
CA SER A 36 -8.84 17.29 -20.03
C SER A 36 -8.73 18.21 -21.25
N LEU A 37 -7.55 18.85 -21.45
CA LEU A 37 -7.30 19.74 -22.60
C LEU A 37 -6.99 18.96 -23.87
N VAL A 38 -6.20 17.89 -23.74
CA VAL A 38 -5.66 17.12 -24.87
C VAL A 38 -6.61 16.00 -25.32
N GLY A 39 -7.54 15.58 -24.43
CA GLY A 39 -8.52 14.55 -24.73
C GLY A 39 -7.91 13.17 -24.91
N GLU A 40 -8.47 12.40 -25.85
CA GLU A 40 -8.07 10.98 -26.10
C GLU A 40 -6.59 10.77 -26.42
N TRP A 41 -5.89 11.78 -26.94
CA TRP A 41 -4.46 11.67 -27.21
C TRP A 41 -3.66 11.35 -25.93
N ALA A 42 -4.16 11.75 -24.76
CA ALA A 42 -3.53 11.46 -23.47
C ALA A 42 -3.40 9.97 -23.18
N SER A 43 -4.18 9.11 -23.88
CA SER A 43 -4.05 7.65 -23.80
C SER A 43 -2.65 7.15 -24.20
N ASN A 44 -1.95 7.89 -25.07
CA ASN A 44 -0.56 7.57 -25.43
C ASN A 44 0.41 7.69 -24.25
N LEU A 45 0.05 8.43 -23.20
CA LEU A 45 0.88 8.56 -21.99
C LEU A 45 0.67 7.40 -21.00
N LYS A 46 -0.38 6.59 -21.21
CA LYS A 46 -0.72 5.48 -20.32
C LYS A 46 0.47 4.53 -20.10
N PHE A 47 1.23 4.22 -21.13
CA PHE A 47 2.35 3.28 -21.03
C PHE A 47 3.41 3.72 -20.02
N ILE A 48 3.67 5.04 -19.88
CA ILE A 48 4.62 5.59 -18.89
C ILE A 48 4.08 5.38 -17.48
N GLY A 49 2.79 5.61 -17.30
CA GLY A 49 2.11 5.33 -16.05
C GLY A 49 2.11 3.86 -15.68
N ASP A 50 1.86 2.98 -16.65
CA ASP A 50 1.90 1.52 -16.46
C ASP A 50 3.31 1.04 -16.08
N ILE A 51 4.37 1.62 -16.67
CA ILE A 51 5.75 1.34 -16.25
C ILE A 51 5.95 1.69 -14.78
N PHE A 52 5.48 2.85 -14.34
CA PHE A 52 5.59 3.26 -12.94
C PHE A 52 4.86 2.28 -12.00
N ILE A 53 3.64 1.85 -12.35
CA ILE A 53 2.91 0.85 -11.56
C ILE A 53 3.67 -0.46 -11.49
N ARG A 54 4.22 -0.95 -12.62
CA ARG A 54 5.01 -2.18 -12.67
C ARG A 54 6.28 -2.09 -11.82
N LEU A 55 6.96 -0.94 -11.81
CA LEU A 55 8.14 -0.71 -10.96
C LEU A 55 7.80 -0.81 -9.46
N ILE A 56 6.62 -0.31 -9.05
CA ILE A 56 6.15 -0.48 -7.67
C ILE A 56 5.84 -1.96 -7.41
N GLN A 57 5.02 -2.59 -8.25
CA GLN A 57 4.58 -3.99 -8.07
C GLN A 57 5.74 -4.96 -7.98
N MET A 58 6.80 -4.74 -8.78
CA MET A 58 8.03 -5.54 -8.74
C MET A 58 8.64 -5.64 -7.33
N SER A 59 8.51 -4.59 -6.51
CA SER A 59 9.16 -4.51 -5.21
C SER A 59 8.23 -4.86 -4.04
N VAL A 60 6.91 -4.75 -4.23
CA VAL A 60 5.94 -4.83 -3.13
C VAL A 60 5.90 -6.22 -2.51
N VAL A 61 5.90 -7.29 -3.30
CA VAL A 61 5.84 -8.68 -2.80
C VAL A 61 7.04 -8.96 -1.91
N LEU A 62 8.24 -8.65 -2.40
CA LEU A 62 9.49 -8.87 -1.65
C LEU A 62 9.57 -7.99 -0.40
N LEU A 63 9.07 -6.74 -0.47
CA LEU A 63 9.01 -5.85 0.69
C LEU A 63 8.14 -6.45 1.79
N VAL A 64 6.92 -6.84 1.44
CA VAL A 64 5.96 -7.39 2.40
C VAL A 64 6.51 -8.68 3.01
N MET A 65 7.05 -9.58 2.20
CA MET A 65 7.62 -10.83 2.68
C MET A 65 8.79 -10.61 3.64
N SER A 66 9.77 -9.78 3.26
CA SER A 66 10.93 -9.52 4.10
C SER A 66 10.58 -8.75 5.37
N ALA A 67 9.62 -7.81 5.30
CA ALA A 67 9.15 -7.05 6.44
C ALA A 67 8.42 -7.94 7.46
N VAL A 68 7.48 -8.77 7.00
CA VAL A 68 6.72 -9.69 7.87
C VAL A 68 7.66 -10.73 8.49
N ALA A 69 8.52 -11.37 7.69
CA ALA A 69 9.47 -12.36 8.18
C ALA A 69 10.43 -11.76 9.22
N SER A 70 10.95 -10.54 8.96
CA SER A 70 11.83 -9.85 9.90
C SER A 70 11.12 -9.45 11.19
N ALA A 71 9.88 -9.00 11.11
CA ALA A 71 9.11 -8.60 12.28
C ALA A 71 8.81 -9.79 13.20
N VAL A 72 8.44 -10.93 12.60
CA VAL A 72 8.12 -12.15 13.34
C VAL A 72 9.38 -12.85 13.87
N GLY A 73 10.40 -13.00 13.04
CA GLY A 73 11.63 -13.72 13.39
C GLY A 73 12.60 -12.91 14.26
N GLY A 74 12.53 -11.58 14.20
CA GLY A 74 13.39 -10.68 14.99
C GLY A 74 12.97 -10.49 16.44
N GLY A 75 11.75 -10.90 16.81
CA GLY A 75 11.25 -10.78 18.18
C GLY A 75 11.88 -11.80 19.15
N ASP A 76 11.90 -11.48 20.44
CA ASP A 76 12.45 -12.34 21.51
C ASP A 76 11.55 -13.54 21.83
N GLY A 77 11.09 -14.26 20.85
CA GLY A 77 10.51 -15.61 20.82
C GLY A 77 9.46 -16.03 21.87
N GLN A 78 9.44 -15.50 23.07
CA GLN A 78 8.50 -15.93 24.10
C GLN A 78 7.16 -15.18 24.09
N ASP A 79 7.13 -13.93 23.63
CA ASP A 79 5.92 -13.11 23.59
C ASP A 79 5.33 -12.93 22.20
N VAL A 80 6.06 -13.33 21.13
CA VAL A 80 5.61 -13.13 19.73
C VAL A 80 4.30 -13.87 19.45
N GLY A 81 4.11 -15.08 19.98
CA GLY A 81 2.87 -15.83 19.80
C GLY A 81 1.67 -15.17 20.49
N LYS A 82 1.85 -14.72 21.73
CA LYS A 82 0.78 -14.04 22.51
C LYS A 82 0.47 -12.67 21.92
N MET A 83 1.51 -11.88 21.59
CA MET A 83 1.36 -10.59 20.92
C MET A 83 0.71 -10.75 19.54
N GLY A 84 1.15 -11.72 18.75
CA GLY A 84 0.57 -12.02 17.44
C GLY A 84 -0.90 -12.36 17.52
N PHE A 85 -1.30 -13.23 18.45
CA PHE A 85 -2.70 -13.61 18.63
C PHE A 85 -3.57 -12.41 19.09
N HIS A 86 -3.08 -11.60 20.04
CA HIS A 86 -3.79 -10.40 20.46
C HIS A 86 -3.93 -9.38 19.33
N THR A 87 -2.87 -9.14 18.58
CA THR A 87 -2.88 -8.24 17.42
C THR A 87 -3.86 -8.74 16.36
N PHE A 88 -3.80 -10.04 16.03
CA PHE A 88 -4.70 -10.66 15.04
C PHE A 88 -6.16 -10.52 15.44
N LYS A 89 -6.49 -10.79 16.72
CA LYS A 89 -7.84 -10.60 17.25
C LYS A 89 -8.34 -9.17 17.04
N TRP A 90 -7.53 -8.16 17.37
CA TRP A 90 -7.91 -6.76 17.23
C TRP A 90 -8.01 -6.33 15.77
N ILE A 91 -7.14 -6.84 14.91
CA ILE A 91 -7.22 -6.60 13.46
C ILE A 91 -8.56 -7.09 12.92
N ILE A 92 -8.99 -8.32 13.26
CA ILE A 92 -10.28 -8.85 12.79
C ILE A 92 -11.44 -7.98 13.29
N ILE A 93 -11.46 -7.64 14.58
CA ILE A 93 -12.52 -6.80 15.15
C ILE A 93 -12.60 -5.46 14.43
N PHE A 94 -11.47 -4.78 14.27
CA PHE A 94 -11.42 -3.49 13.60
C PHE A 94 -11.77 -3.58 12.12
N THR A 95 -11.35 -4.63 11.43
CA THR A 95 -11.69 -4.86 10.02
C THR A 95 -13.19 -5.04 9.83
N VAL A 96 -13.85 -5.83 10.67
CA VAL A 96 -15.31 -6.03 10.62
C VAL A 96 -16.07 -4.72 10.88
N ILE A 97 -15.64 -3.95 11.88
CA ILE A 97 -16.24 -2.64 12.19
C ILE A 97 -16.02 -1.67 11.01
N SER A 98 -14.80 -1.64 10.45
CA SER A 98 -14.47 -0.77 9.31
C SER A 98 -15.25 -1.13 8.05
N ALA A 99 -15.38 -2.43 7.76
CA ALA A 99 -16.20 -2.92 6.64
C ALA A 99 -17.67 -2.53 6.81
N GLY A 100 -18.23 -2.71 8.01
CA GLY A 100 -19.59 -2.28 8.33
C GLY A 100 -19.80 -0.76 8.16
N LEU A 101 -18.85 0.05 8.63
CA LEU A 101 -18.83 1.50 8.43
C LEU A 101 -18.75 1.87 6.95
N GLY A 102 -17.87 1.24 6.18
CA GLY A 102 -17.73 1.48 4.74
C GLY A 102 -19.02 1.19 3.98
N VAL A 103 -19.67 0.06 4.28
CA VAL A 103 -20.97 -0.30 3.68
C VAL A 103 -22.04 0.72 4.08
N ALA A 104 -22.15 1.08 5.35
CA ALA A 104 -23.13 2.04 5.84
C ALA A 104 -22.96 3.43 5.18
N LEU A 105 -21.73 3.93 5.10
CA LEU A 105 -21.42 5.20 4.44
C LEU A 105 -21.70 5.15 2.94
N SER A 106 -21.36 4.03 2.29
CA SER A 106 -21.63 3.83 0.86
C SER A 106 -23.13 3.82 0.56
N MET A 107 -23.94 3.16 1.41
CA MET A 107 -25.39 3.16 1.28
C MET A 107 -26.03 4.54 1.55
N LEU A 108 -25.48 5.29 2.52
CA LEU A 108 -26.00 6.59 2.92
C LEU A 108 -25.66 7.69 1.92
N LEU A 109 -24.41 7.74 1.47
CA LEU A 109 -23.89 8.82 0.62
C LEU A 109 -23.91 8.50 -0.88
N GLN A 110 -24.11 7.22 -1.22
CA GLN A 110 -24.26 6.71 -2.58
C GLN A 110 -23.29 7.37 -3.59
N PRO A 111 -21.95 7.23 -3.40
CA PRO A 111 -20.97 7.97 -4.18
C PRO A 111 -20.93 7.58 -5.66
N GLY A 112 -21.51 6.42 -6.03
CA GLY A 112 -21.54 5.91 -7.41
C GLY A 112 -22.74 6.37 -8.23
N ILE A 113 -23.71 7.09 -7.66
CA ILE A 113 -24.87 7.57 -8.45
C ILE A 113 -24.40 8.58 -9.50
N GLY A 114 -24.80 8.33 -10.76
CA GLY A 114 -24.48 9.17 -11.91
C GLY A 114 -23.22 8.75 -12.68
N VAL A 115 -22.59 7.63 -12.32
CA VAL A 115 -21.59 6.96 -13.17
C VAL A 115 -22.33 6.05 -14.13
N GLU A 116 -22.47 6.45 -15.39
CA GLU A 116 -22.82 5.54 -16.46
C GLU A 116 -21.62 4.62 -16.68
N ILE A 117 -21.63 3.43 -16.04
CA ILE A 117 -20.68 2.37 -16.37
C ILE A 117 -21.11 1.91 -17.77
N ALA A 118 -20.29 2.25 -18.76
CA ALA A 118 -20.45 1.69 -20.11
C ALA A 118 -20.53 0.17 -19.98
N SER A 119 -21.69 -0.36 -20.33
CA SER A 119 -22.09 -1.77 -20.30
C SER A 119 -22.16 -2.44 -18.91
N ALA A 120 -23.34 -2.30 -18.28
CA ALA A 120 -23.81 -3.28 -17.30
C ALA A 120 -23.74 -4.74 -17.84
N ALA A 121 -23.67 -4.91 -19.14
CA ALA A 121 -23.49 -6.20 -19.81
C ALA A 121 -22.10 -6.81 -19.56
N ASP A 122 -21.03 -6.02 -19.47
CA ASP A 122 -19.68 -6.54 -19.20
C ASP A 122 -19.50 -6.92 -17.72
N VAL A 123 -20.22 -6.25 -16.82
CA VAL A 123 -20.23 -6.61 -15.39
C VAL A 123 -21.10 -7.84 -15.13
N ALA A 124 -22.20 -8.02 -15.87
CA ALA A 124 -23.06 -9.19 -15.74
C ALA A 124 -22.41 -10.46 -16.32
N ASN A 125 -21.49 -10.34 -17.28
CA ASN A 125 -20.71 -11.46 -17.84
C ASN A 125 -19.44 -11.77 -17.02
N SER A 126 -19.02 -10.88 -16.16
CA SER A 126 -18.07 -11.19 -15.09
C SER A 126 -18.85 -11.94 -14.01
N SER A 127 -19.15 -13.22 -14.25
CA SER A 127 -19.52 -14.12 -13.16
C SER A 127 -18.40 -14.01 -12.14
N VAL A 128 -18.66 -13.27 -11.06
CA VAL A 128 -17.88 -13.42 -9.85
C VAL A 128 -18.15 -14.87 -9.48
N GLU A 129 -17.24 -15.77 -9.87
CA GLU A 129 -17.21 -17.11 -9.32
C GLU A 129 -17.16 -16.87 -7.81
N THR A 130 -18.30 -17.03 -7.18
CA THR A 130 -18.38 -17.08 -5.72
C THR A 130 -17.69 -18.37 -5.34
N GLY A 131 -16.35 -18.30 -5.33
CA GLY A 131 -15.51 -19.39 -4.85
C GLY A 131 -16.04 -19.79 -3.49
N SER A 132 -16.17 -21.08 -3.27
CA SER A 132 -16.56 -21.61 -1.97
C SER A 132 -15.70 -20.95 -0.88
N ILE A 133 -16.26 -20.67 0.30
CA ILE A 133 -15.49 -20.21 1.46
C ILE A 133 -14.27 -21.12 1.67
N GLN A 134 -14.43 -22.43 1.39
CA GLN A 134 -13.36 -23.41 1.46
C GLN A 134 -12.25 -23.10 0.47
N ASP A 135 -12.56 -22.79 -0.79
CA ASP A 135 -11.56 -22.44 -1.82
C ASP A 135 -10.84 -21.15 -1.47
N THR A 136 -11.55 -20.18 -0.89
CA THR A 136 -10.95 -18.94 -0.40
C THR A 136 -9.92 -19.20 0.71
N ILE A 137 -10.28 -20.05 1.69
CA ILE A 137 -9.38 -20.41 2.80
C ILE A 137 -8.18 -21.23 2.30
N LEU A 138 -8.41 -22.19 1.39
CA LEU A 138 -7.35 -22.96 0.75
C LEU A 138 -6.40 -22.06 -0.04
N GLY A 139 -6.94 -21.04 -0.71
CA GLY A 139 -6.16 -20.06 -1.46
C GLY A 139 -5.21 -19.19 -0.59
N PHE A 140 -5.41 -19.16 0.74
CA PHE A 140 -4.49 -18.47 1.64
C PHE A 140 -3.19 -19.24 1.87
N VAL A 141 -3.20 -20.57 1.67
CA VAL A 141 -2.02 -21.42 1.86
C VAL A 141 -1.41 -21.72 0.49
N PRO A 142 -0.22 -21.21 0.18
CA PRO A 142 0.38 -21.43 -1.12
C PRO A 142 0.86 -22.88 -1.28
N THR A 143 0.51 -23.50 -2.38
CA THR A 143 1.10 -24.79 -2.78
C THR A 143 2.55 -24.61 -3.27
N ASN A 144 2.85 -23.45 -3.85
CA ASN A 144 4.17 -23.05 -4.29
C ASN A 144 4.36 -21.54 -4.07
N ILE A 145 5.24 -21.18 -3.16
CA ILE A 145 5.49 -19.78 -2.83
C ILE A 145 6.05 -18.98 -4.02
N ILE A 146 6.90 -19.59 -4.84
CA ILE A 146 7.49 -18.91 -6.00
C ILE A 146 6.41 -18.53 -7.00
N ASN A 147 5.44 -19.42 -7.23
CA ASN A 147 4.30 -19.13 -8.09
C ASN A 147 3.46 -17.96 -7.53
N SER A 148 3.14 -18.00 -6.25
CA SER A 148 2.40 -16.92 -5.58
C SER A 148 3.13 -15.56 -5.66
N MET A 149 4.46 -15.57 -5.57
CA MET A 149 5.27 -14.36 -5.77
C MET A 149 5.20 -13.86 -7.22
N ALA A 150 5.28 -14.78 -8.19
CA ALA A 150 5.23 -14.44 -9.62
C ALA A 150 3.86 -13.87 -10.03
N GLU A 151 2.79 -14.40 -9.44
CA GLU A 151 1.42 -13.91 -9.65
C GLU A 151 1.10 -12.63 -8.86
N GLY A 152 1.95 -12.24 -7.92
CA GLY A 152 1.70 -11.09 -7.03
C GLY A 152 0.61 -11.34 -5.99
N SER A 153 0.30 -12.61 -5.70
CA SER A 153 -0.71 -13.03 -4.73
C SER A 153 -0.25 -12.74 -3.30
N MET A 154 -0.66 -11.61 -2.74
CA MET A 154 -0.14 -11.09 -1.47
C MET A 154 -0.46 -11.97 -0.27
N VAL A 155 -1.71 -12.47 -0.14
CA VAL A 155 -2.15 -13.21 1.05
C VAL A 155 -1.34 -14.50 1.25
N PRO A 156 -1.17 -15.36 0.24
CA PRO A 156 -0.30 -16.52 0.35
C PRO A 156 1.15 -16.17 0.71
N CYS A 157 1.67 -15.07 0.14
CA CYS A 157 3.02 -14.59 0.46
C CYS A 157 3.16 -14.16 1.93
N ILE A 158 2.14 -13.50 2.49
CA ILE A 158 2.11 -13.11 3.90
C ILE A 158 2.07 -14.36 4.79
N VAL A 159 1.18 -15.32 4.48
CA VAL A 159 1.06 -16.57 5.25
C VAL A 159 2.38 -17.33 5.26
N PHE A 160 3.02 -17.49 4.10
CA PHE A 160 4.35 -18.10 4.04
C PHE A 160 5.38 -17.32 4.88
N SER A 161 5.37 -15.98 4.79
CA SER A 161 6.31 -15.13 5.51
C SER A 161 6.16 -15.23 7.03
N LEU A 162 4.95 -15.45 7.53
CA LEU A 162 4.71 -15.72 8.95
C LEU A 162 5.37 -17.03 9.37
N PHE A 163 5.15 -18.12 8.63
CA PHE A 163 5.78 -19.41 8.93
C PHE A 163 7.31 -19.33 8.81
N PHE A 164 7.80 -18.68 7.77
CA PHE A 164 9.24 -18.48 7.57
C PHE A 164 9.87 -17.66 8.71
N GLY A 165 9.20 -16.58 9.14
CA GLY A 165 9.64 -15.75 10.26
C GLY A 165 9.70 -16.54 11.58
N VAL A 166 8.66 -17.34 11.89
CA VAL A 166 8.64 -18.20 13.08
C VAL A 166 9.78 -19.23 13.04
N ALA A 167 9.95 -19.91 11.91
CA ALA A 167 11.01 -20.90 11.73
C ALA A 167 12.40 -20.25 11.84
N MET A 168 12.60 -19.07 11.25
CA MET A 168 13.83 -18.31 11.31
C MET A 168 14.17 -17.90 12.76
N GLY A 169 13.16 -17.44 13.52
CA GLY A 169 13.34 -17.09 14.95
C GLY A 169 13.67 -18.30 15.80
N ALA A 170 13.02 -19.45 15.57
CA ALA A 170 13.32 -20.72 16.23
C ALA A 170 14.75 -21.18 15.93
N TYR A 171 15.16 -21.18 14.66
CA TYR A 171 16.51 -21.51 14.25
C TYR A 171 17.58 -20.62 14.90
N ALA A 172 17.35 -19.31 14.94
CA ALA A 172 18.27 -18.36 15.55
C ALA A 172 18.43 -18.62 17.06
N LYS A 173 17.35 -19.03 17.74
CA LYS A 173 17.38 -19.37 19.17
C LYS A 173 18.13 -20.68 19.44
N GLU A 174 17.91 -21.68 18.60
CA GLU A 174 18.55 -23.01 18.75
C GLU A 174 20.03 -22.97 18.40
N SER A 175 20.39 -22.31 17.29
CA SER A 175 21.78 -22.23 16.82
C SER A 175 22.63 -21.17 17.51
N GLY A 176 21.99 -20.21 18.22
CA GLY A 176 22.64 -19.01 18.74
C GLY A 176 23.11 -18.04 17.66
N ASN A 177 22.71 -18.27 16.41
CA ASN A 177 23.17 -17.50 15.24
C ASN A 177 22.02 -16.68 14.63
N ARG A 178 22.14 -15.36 14.62
CA ARG A 178 21.15 -14.42 14.09
C ARG A 178 21.41 -13.98 12.64
N ASN A 179 22.41 -14.52 11.97
CA ASN A 179 22.83 -14.09 10.64
C ASN A 179 21.68 -14.15 9.61
N VAL A 180 20.81 -15.17 9.70
CA VAL A 180 19.66 -15.31 8.79
C VAL A 180 18.68 -14.17 8.98
N ILE A 181 18.42 -13.75 10.23
CA ILE A 181 17.55 -12.60 10.55
C ILE A 181 18.15 -11.32 9.98
N GLU A 182 19.43 -11.09 10.22
CA GLU A 182 20.16 -9.91 9.72
C GLU A 182 20.17 -9.86 8.19
N TRP A 183 20.32 -11.01 7.54
CA TRP A 183 20.27 -11.09 6.09
C TRP A 183 18.89 -10.71 5.53
N VAL A 184 17.80 -11.22 6.10
CA VAL A 184 16.43 -10.87 5.70
C VAL A 184 16.14 -9.37 5.96
N GLN A 185 16.63 -8.82 7.08
CA GLN A 185 16.55 -7.38 7.37
C GLN A 185 17.34 -6.56 6.36
N GLY A 186 18.51 -7.04 5.94
CA GLY A 186 19.31 -6.43 4.89
C GLY A 186 18.57 -6.38 3.55
N ILE A 187 17.93 -7.48 3.15
CA ILE A 187 17.09 -7.55 1.97
C ILE A 187 15.95 -6.52 2.06
N ASN A 188 15.25 -6.45 3.20
CA ASN A 188 14.19 -5.47 3.42
C ASN A 188 14.70 -4.03 3.24
N GLY A 189 15.89 -3.72 3.78
CA GLY A 189 16.54 -2.43 3.62
C GLY A 189 16.84 -2.09 2.16
N VAL A 190 17.37 -3.06 1.39
CA VAL A 190 17.65 -2.90 -0.03
C VAL A 190 16.37 -2.63 -0.82
N ILE A 191 15.33 -3.43 -0.58
CA ILE A 191 14.03 -3.26 -1.27
C ILE A 191 13.40 -1.91 -0.94
N THR A 192 13.47 -1.49 0.32
CA THR A 192 13.02 -0.15 0.75
C THR A 192 13.75 0.95 -0.04
N ASN A 193 15.04 0.81 -0.29
CA ASN A 193 15.79 1.76 -1.09
C ASN A 193 15.39 1.71 -2.58
N ILE A 194 15.08 0.54 -3.14
CA ILE A 194 14.52 0.43 -4.49
C ILE A 194 13.21 1.22 -4.58
N ILE A 195 12.31 1.06 -3.61
CA ILE A 195 11.04 1.81 -3.57
C ILE A 195 11.30 3.32 -3.50
N LYS A 196 12.27 3.78 -2.69
CA LYS A 196 12.64 5.21 -2.67
C LYS A 196 13.11 5.73 -4.02
N ILE A 197 13.88 4.92 -4.78
CA ILE A 197 14.31 5.27 -6.13
C ILE A 197 13.09 5.37 -7.06
N VAL A 198 12.20 4.38 -7.03
CA VAL A 198 10.96 4.35 -7.82
C VAL A 198 10.06 5.55 -7.47
N MET A 199 9.95 5.90 -6.19
CA MET A 199 9.14 7.04 -5.75
C MET A 199 9.65 8.39 -6.27
N ASN A 200 10.94 8.52 -6.62
CA ASN A 200 11.43 9.74 -7.28
C ASN A 200 10.83 9.93 -8.70
N VAL A 201 10.40 8.85 -9.33
CA VAL A 201 9.73 8.88 -10.65
C VAL A 201 8.20 8.99 -10.52
N ALA A 202 7.68 8.83 -9.30
CA ALA A 202 6.23 8.84 -9.03
C ALA A 202 5.50 10.08 -9.58
N PRO A 203 6.00 11.32 -9.46
CA PRO A 203 5.30 12.48 -10.01
C PRO A 203 5.04 12.36 -11.52
N ILE A 204 5.99 11.81 -12.27
CA ILE A 204 5.86 11.62 -13.74
C ILE A 204 4.83 10.53 -14.03
N GLY A 205 4.94 9.38 -13.34
CA GLY A 205 4.00 8.26 -13.51
C GLY A 205 2.56 8.65 -13.19
N ILE A 206 2.36 9.35 -12.06
CA ILE A 206 1.04 9.81 -11.61
C ILE A 206 0.46 10.86 -12.57
N PHE A 207 1.29 11.80 -13.05
CA PHE A 207 0.86 12.76 -14.07
C PHE A 207 0.33 12.03 -15.31
N CYS A 208 1.08 11.07 -15.85
CA CYS A 208 0.70 10.33 -17.05
C CYS A 208 -0.57 9.50 -16.86
N LEU A 209 -0.72 8.83 -15.70
CA LEU A 209 -1.93 8.05 -15.38
C LEU A 209 -3.17 8.95 -15.30
N LEU A 210 -3.06 10.07 -14.60
CA LEU A 210 -4.18 10.98 -14.42
C LEU A 210 -4.52 11.74 -15.71
N ALA A 211 -3.51 12.08 -16.51
CA ALA A 211 -3.72 12.64 -17.84
C ALA A 211 -4.50 11.67 -18.74
N ASN A 212 -4.12 10.38 -18.72
CA ASN A 212 -4.86 9.35 -19.46
C ASN A 212 -6.30 9.23 -18.96
N VAL A 213 -6.54 9.11 -17.65
CA VAL A 213 -7.90 8.99 -17.09
C VAL A 213 -8.72 10.22 -17.42
N ALA A 214 -8.20 11.43 -17.22
CA ALA A 214 -8.94 12.66 -17.49
C ALA A 214 -9.23 12.84 -18.99
N GLY A 215 -8.30 12.42 -19.87
CA GLY A 215 -8.45 12.54 -21.31
C GLY A 215 -9.44 11.54 -21.94
N THR A 216 -9.47 10.31 -21.41
CA THR A 216 -10.33 9.24 -21.95
C THR A 216 -11.74 9.23 -21.35
N THR A 217 -11.85 9.51 -20.04
CA THR A 217 -13.16 9.46 -19.36
C THR A 217 -13.86 10.81 -19.23
N GLY A 218 -13.11 11.90 -19.43
CA GLY A 218 -13.63 13.26 -19.34
C GLY A 218 -14.09 13.67 -17.92
N PHE A 219 -14.55 14.91 -17.79
CA PHE A 219 -15.00 15.48 -16.50
C PHE A 219 -16.22 14.79 -15.89
N LYS A 220 -17.04 14.12 -16.69
CA LYS A 220 -18.25 13.44 -16.20
C LYS A 220 -17.96 12.34 -15.19
N VAL A 221 -16.80 11.69 -15.30
CA VAL A 221 -16.37 10.60 -14.36
C VAL A 221 -15.54 11.15 -13.20
N ILE A 222 -14.86 12.27 -13.39
CA ILE A 222 -14.02 12.88 -12.35
C ILE A 222 -14.87 13.33 -11.14
N ILE A 223 -16.05 13.90 -11.38
CA ILE A 223 -16.94 14.39 -10.29
C ILE A 223 -17.39 13.25 -9.37
N PRO A 224 -17.93 12.12 -9.86
CA PRO A 224 -18.24 10.95 -9.04
C PRO A 224 -17.00 10.38 -8.32
N MET A 225 -15.83 10.34 -8.96
CA MET A 225 -14.59 9.90 -8.33
C MET A 225 -14.17 10.79 -7.15
N LEU A 226 -14.31 12.13 -7.29
CA LEU A 226 -14.08 13.06 -6.19
C LEU A 226 -15.09 12.85 -5.06
N LYS A 227 -16.36 12.61 -5.38
CA LYS A 227 -17.39 12.28 -4.39
C LYS A 227 -17.05 10.99 -3.64
N PHE A 228 -16.60 9.96 -4.36
CA PHE A 228 -16.12 8.72 -3.75
C PHE A 228 -14.92 8.96 -2.81
N LEU A 229 -13.95 9.76 -3.26
CA LEU A 229 -12.78 10.12 -2.44
C LEU A 229 -13.19 10.88 -1.17
N LEU A 230 -14.15 11.81 -1.26
CA LEU A 230 -14.67 12.52 -0.09
C LEU A 230 -15.36 11.57 0.89
N VAL A 231 -16.15 10.61 0.41
CA VAL A 231 -16.78 9.58 1.25
C VAL A 231 -15.73 8.73 1.95
N LEU A 232 -14.66 8.36 1.25
CA LEU A 232 -13.50 7.65 1.82
C LEU A 232 -12.85 8.47 2.95
N LEU A 233 -12.52 9.74 2.70
CA LEU A 233 -11.92 10.63 3.70
C LEU A 233 -12.82 10.84 4.93
N ILE A 234 -14.14 10.93 4.73
CA ILE A 234 -15.10 10.99 5.83
C ILE A 234 -15.08 9.68 6.62
N GLY A 235 -15.04 8.54 5.94
CA GLY A 235 -14.92 7.21 6.55
C GLY A 235 -13.64 7.09 7.40
N ASP A 236 -12.51 7.49 6.85
CA ASP A 236 -11.21 7.49 7.55
C ASP A 236 -11.23 8.41 8.77
N ALA A 237 -11.83 9.61 8.66
CA ALA A 237 -11.96 10.53 9.79
C ALA A 237 -12.84 9.94 10.91
N ILE A 238 -13.98 9.34 10.57
CA ILE A 238 -14.85 8.65 11.53
C ILE A 238 -14.10 7.49 12.19
N GLN A 239 -13.40 6.70 11.40
CA GLN A 239 -12.62 5.56 11.87
C GLN A 239 -11.49 6.00 12.81
N PHE A 240 -10.79 7.09 12.48
CA PHE A 240 -9.78 7.69 13.36
C PHE A 240 -10.37 8.18 14.68
N LEU A 241 -11.56 8.80 14.64
CA LEU A 241 -12.26 9.27 15.83
C LEU A 241 -12.79 8.13 16.70
N LEU A 242 -13.13 6.98 16.11
CA LEU A 242 -13.59 5.80 16.86
C LEU A 242 -12.42 5.00 17.44
N PHE A 243 -11.42 4.70 16.62
CA PHE A 243 -10.33 3.80 17.02
C PHE A 243 -9.20 4.54 17.76
N GLY A 244 -9.01 5.83 17.49
CA GLY A 244 -8.00 6.64 18.15
C GLY A 244 -8.18 6.69 19.66
N PRO A 245 -9.31 7.16 20.20
CA PRO A 245 -9.57 7.18 21.64
C PRO A 245 -9.55 5.79 22.27
N PHE A 246 -10.07 4.77 21.56
CA PHE A 246 -10.05 3.39 22.04
C PHE A 246 -8.61 2.88 22.21
N THR A 247 -7.76 3.04 21.20
CA THR A 247 -6.35 2.64 21.29
C THR A 247 -5.60 3.44 22.35
N ALA A 248 -5.87 4.73 22.48
CA ALA A 248 -5.27 5.56 23.54
C ALA A 248 -5.68 5.09 24.95
N ALA A 249 -6.95 4.70 25.14
CA ALA A 249 -7.45 4.18 26.43
C ALA A 249 -6.81 2.82 26.78
N VAL A 250 -6.67 1.92 25.81
CA VAL A 250 -6.10 0.59 26.03
C VAL A 250 -4.58 0.64 26.21
N THR A 251 -3.89 1.45 25.41
CA THR A 251 -2.42 1.51 25.43
C THR A 251 -1.85 2.57 26.37
N LYS A 252 -2.72 3.43 26.94
CA LYS A 252 -2.32 4.60 27.77
C LYS A 252 -1.36 5.55 27.04
N VAL A 253 -1.33 5.52 25.72
CA VAL A 253 -0.50 6.40 24.89
C VAL A 253 -1.31 7.64 24.48
N ASN A 254 -0.70 8.81 24.60
CA ASN A 254 -1.35 10.08 24.26
C ASN A 254 -1.50 10.20 22.74
N LEU A 255 -2.74 10.30 22.25
CA LEU A 255 -3.11 10.37 20.82
C LEU A 255 -2.35 11.46 20.06
N PHE A 256 -2.17 12.63 20.68
CA PHE A 256 -1.47 13.76 20.07
C PHE A 256 0.05 13.56 19.95
N LYS A 257 0.63 12.62 20.69
CA LYS A 257 2.05 12.28 20.59
C LYS A 257 2.32 11.11 19.64
N MET A 258 1.29 10.36 19.24
CA MET A 258 1.42 9.24 18.30
C MET A 258 2.02 9.66 16.95
N PRO A 259 1.51 10.68 16.23
CA PRO A 259 2.04 11.04 14.92
C PRO A 259 3.53 11.40 14.93
N LYS A 260 4.02 11.97 16.04
CA LYS A 260 5.44 12.32 16.19
C LYS A 260 6.37 11.14 16.48
N LYS A 261 5.82 9.99 16.91
CA LYS A 261 6.61 8.79 17.18
C LYS A 261 6.67 7.85 15.97
N PHE A 262 5.75 8.00 15.01
CA PHE A 262 5.63 7.16 13.81
C PHE A 262 6.04 7.90 12.52
N ALA A 263 6.31 9.20 12.58
CA ALA A 263 6.91 9.98 11.51
C ALA A 263 8.44 9.97 11.63
#